data_a8002ef8f5d6f0c5b91210117cc43d15
#
_entry.id   a8002ef8f5d6f0c5b91210117cc43d15
#
_cell.length_a   1.000
_cell.length_b   1.000
_cell.length_c   1.000
_cell.angle_alpha   90.00
_cell.angle_beta   90.00
_cell.angle_gamma   90.00
#
_symmetry.space_group_name_H-M   'P 1'
#
loop_
_entity.id
_entity.type
_entity.pdbx_description
1 polymer ?
#
loop_
_entity_poly.entity_id
_entity_poly.type
_entity_poly.pdbx_seq_one_letter_code
_entity_poly.pdbx_strand_id
1 'polypeptide(L)'
;MSINKNIRFLLEKLLNSYRETKLSYLNSADSHYHPSFNRFFNHQAIIRNNMFFTVSNILSEIGIEVGDVILKRPDIKQFMSTKIEREKKDLFFKNLKKDIELKEILLKLIKIDSEKNRTDTYKKHLKKISESIKANKSYSLGVKEKMFLNN
;
A
#
# COMPACT_ATOMS: atom_id res chain seq x y z
N MET A 1 0.60 -3.62 -28.89
CA MET A 1 0.00 -2.31 -28.60
C MET A 1 0.91 -1.52 -27.70
N SER A 2 1.26 -0.30 -28.11
CA SER A 2 2.04 0.58 -27.25
C SER A 2 1.12 1.21 -26.20
N ILE A 3 1.46 1.01 -24.94
CA ILE A 3 0.77 1.69 -23.85
C ILE A 3 1.32 3.12 -23.72
N ASN A 4 0.47 4.06 -23.28
CA ASN A 4 0.88 5.41 -22.98
C ASN A 4 1.98 5.42 -21.90
N LYS A 5 3.02 6.24 -22.12
CA LYS A 5 4.15 6.34 -21.17
C LYS A 5 3.72 6.75 -19.76
N ASN A 6 2.71 7.60 -19.63
CA ASN A 6 2.19 8.05 -18.35
C ASN A 6 1.48 6.92 -17.62
N ILE A 7 0.72 6.09 -18.32
CA ILE A 7 0.05 4.91 -17.76
C ILE A 7 1.11 3.92 -17.28
N ARG A 8 2.12 3.64 -18.12
CA ARG A 8 3.22 2.74 -17.77
C ARG A 8 3.95 3.22 -16.50
N PHE A 9 4.28 4.51 -16.46
CA PHE A 9 4.96 5.11 -15.31
C PHE A 9 4.14 4.94 -14.02
N LEU A 10 2.84 5.21 -14.09
CA LEU A 10 1.95 5.07 -12.94
C LEU A 10 1.76 3.62 -12.52
N LEU A 11 1.71 2.68 -13.47
CA LEU A 11 1.63 1.25 -13.16
C LEU A 11 2.90 0.75 -12.45
N GLU A 12 4.06 1.17 -12.92
CA GLU A 12 5.34 0.84 -12.27
C GLU A 12 5.41 1.43 -10.86
N LYS A 13 4.96 2.67 -10.70
CA LYS A 13 4.88 3.35 -9.40
C LYS A 13 3.90 2.63 -8.47
N LEU A 14 2.76 2.21 -8.99
CA LEU A 14 1.75 1.48 -8.24
C LEU A 14 2.30 0.14 -7.74
N LEU A 15 3.00 -0.60 -8.61
CA LEU A 15 3.61 -1.87 -8.26
C LEU A 15 4.58 -1.73 -7.08
N ASN A 16 5.48 -0.76 -7.17
CA ASN A 16 6.46 -0.49 -6.11
C ASN A 16 5.78 -0.01 -4.83
N SER A 17 4.73 0.80 -4.94
CA SER A 17 3.97 1.27 -3.79
C SER A 17 3.23 0.14 -3.07
N TYR A 18 2.68 -0.82 -3.79
CA TYR A 18 2.08 -2.01 -3.16
C TYR A 18 3.10 -2.81 -2.38
N ARG A 19 4.30 -2.95 -2.93
CA ARG A 19 5.38 -3.65 -2.25
C ARG A 19 5.81 -2.91 -0.97
N GLU A 20 6.00 -1.61 -1.07
CA GLU A 20 6.38 -0.78 0.07
C GLU A 20 5.33 -0.80 1.18
N THR A 21 4.05 -0.67 0.82
CA THR A 21 2.97 -0.68 1.80
C THR A 21 2.79 -2.08 2.41
N LYS A 22 2.97 -3.14 1.63
CA LYS A 22 2.99 -4.51 2.16
C LYS A 22 4.04 -4.63 3.26
N LEU A 23 5.28 -4.20 2.97
CA LEU A 23 6.38 -4.26 3.95
C LEU A 23 6.09 -3.39 5.17
N SER A 24 5.49 -2.23 4.98
CA SER A 24 5.09 -1.34 6.06
C SER A 24 4.09 -2.01 7.01
N TYR A 25 3.07 -2.67 6.47
CA TYR A 25 2.09 -3.40 7.27
C TYR A 25 2.69 -4.61 7.98
N LEU A 26 3.59 -5.36 7.33
CA LEU A 26 4.30 -6.48 7.97
C LEU A 26 5.16 -5.99 9.13
N ASN A 27 5.86 -4.88 8.95
CA ASN A 27 6.65 -4.27 10.01
C ASN A 27 5.77 -3.78 11.17
N SER A 28 4.60 -3.24 10.86
CA SER A 28 3.63 -2.82 11.87
C SER A 28 3.12 -4.01 12.68
N ALA A 29 2.85 -5.14 12.02
CA ALA A 29 2.43 -6.37 12.68
C ALA A 29 3.51 -6.88 13.65
N ASP A 30 4.77 -6.87 13.22
CA ASP A 30 5.89 -7.32 14.05
C ASP A 30 6.16 -6.39 15.23
N SER A 31 5.87 -5.11 15.08
CA SER A 31 6.14 -4.09 16.10
C SER A 31 5.02 -3.93 17.11
N HIS A 32 3.82 -4.44 16.83
CA HIS A 32 2.66 -4.28 17.70
C HIS A 32 2.34 -5.58 18.41
N TYR A 33 2.18 -5.53 19.72
CA TYR A 33 1.93 -6.71 20.55
C TYR A 33 0.44 -7.04 20.76
N HIS A 34 -0.48 -6.17 20.29
CA HIS A 34 -1.91 -6.42 20.45
C HIS A 34 -2.43 -7.35 19.35
N PRO A 35 -3.00 -8.54 19.70
CA PRO A 35 -3.38 -9.53 18.68
C PRO A 35 -4.37 -9.04 17.63
N SER A 36 -5.33 -8.21 18.00
CA SER A 36 -6.33 -7.66 17.06
C SER A 36 -5.68 -6.78 16.00
N PHE A 37 -4.73 -5.94 16.42
CA PHE A 37 -4.02 -5.04 15.51
C PHE A 37 -3.03 -5.82 14.63
N ASN A 38 -2.37 -6.83 15.19
CA ASN A 38 -1.48 -7.69 14.42
C ASN A 38 -2.25 -8.41 13.31
N ARG A 39 -3.45 -8.90 13.58
CA ARG A 39 -4.32 -9.51 12.57
C ARG A 39 -4.72 -8.52 11.49
N PHE A 40 -5.06 -7.30 11.88
CA PHE A 40 -5.39 -6.23 10.92
C PHE A 40 -4.20 -5.93 10.01
N PHE A 41 -3.02 -5.70 10.56
CA PHE A 41 -1.82 -5.39 9.79
C PHE A 41 -1.43 -6.53 8.86
N ASN A 42 -1.45 -7.79 9.33
CA ASN A 42 -1.15 -8.96 8.51
C ASN A 42 -2.15 -9.14 7.37
N HIS A 43 -3.43 -8.92 7.65
CA HIS A 43 -4.49 -9.00 6.63
C HIS A 43 -4.29 -7.94 5.55
N GLN A 44 -3.94 -6.72 5.94
CA GLN A 44 -3.65 -5.65 4.99
C GLN A 44 -2.43 -5.98 4.13
N ALA A 45 -1.41 -6.61 4.70
CA ALA A 45 -0.24 -7.05 3.95
C ALA A 45 -0.61 -8.08 2.88
N ILE A 46 -1.50 -9.03 3.21
CA ILE A 46 -2.00 -10.04 2.26
C ILE A 46 -2.74 -9.38 1.10
N ILE A 47 -3.61 -8.40 1.40
CA ILE A 47 -4.36 -7.66 0.38
C ILE A 47 -3.39 -6.98 -0.59
N ARG A 48 -2.36 -6.31 -0.09
CA ARG A 48 -1.39 -5.62 -0.94
C ARG A 48 -0.54 -6.58 -1.75
N ASN A 49 -0.23 -7.74 -1.20
CA ASN A 49 0.48 -8.78 -1.95
C ASN A 49 -0.35 -9.27 -3.14
N ASN A 50 -1.64 -9.50 -2.94
CA ASN A 50 -2.55 -9.91 -4.00
C ASN A 50 -2.68 -8.84 -5.08
N MET A 51 -2.79 -7.56 -4.68
CA MET A 51 -2.84 -6.45 -5.62
C MET A 51 -1.52 -6.27 -6.37
N PHE A 52 -0.40 -6.51 -5.71
CA PHE A 52 0.92 -6.53 -6.35
C PHE A 52 0.97 -7.54 -7.50
N PHE A 53 0.52 -8.76 -7.27
CA PHE A 53 0.50 -9.80 -8.31
C PHE A 53 -0.44 -9.44 -9.46
N THR A 54 -1.59 -8.86 -9.17
CA THR A 54 -2.53 -8.41 -10.21
C THR A 54 -1.87 -7.38 -11.12
N VAL A 55 -1.20 -6.37 -10.55
CA VAL A 55 -0.51 -5.33 -11.35
C VAL A 55 0.70 -5.92 -12.06
N SER A 56 1.41 -6.86 -11.45
CA SER A 56 2.50 -7.60 -12.11
C SER A 56 2.02 -8.27 -13.39
N ASN A 57 0.85 -8.92 -13.33
CA ASN A 57 0.26 -9.56 -14.50
C ASN A 57 -0.10 -8.56 -15.60
N ILE A 58 -0.66 -7.40 -15.22
CA ILE A 58 -0.96 -6.31 -16.17
C ILE A 58 0.32 -5.87 -16.88
N LEU A 59 1.39 -5.62 -16.13
CA LEU A 59 2.67 -5.21 -16.70
C LEU A 59 3.26 -6.26 -17.63
N SER A 60 3.18 -7.55 -17.23
CA SER A 60 3.66 -8.66 -18.08
C SER A 60 2.87 -8.75 -19.38
N GLU A 61 1.56 -8.58 -19.35
CA GLU A 61 0.70 -8.61 -20.54
C GLU A 61 1.05 -7.51 -21.55
N ILE A 62 1.52 -6.36 -21.07
CA ILE A 62 1.94 -5.25 -21.95
C ILE A 62 3.43 -5.30 -22.29
N GLY A 63 4.12 -6.42 -21.96
CA GLY A 63 5.50 -6.67 -22.36
C GLY A 63 6.56 -6.07 -21.46
N ILE A 64 6.23 -5.71 -20.21
CA ILE A 64 7.18 -5.13 -19.27
C ILE A 64 7.71 -6.24 -18.35
N GLU A 65 9.03 -6.32 -18.22
CA GLU A 65 9.70 -7.24 -17.30
C GLU A 65 9.55 -6.72 -15.86
N VAL A 66 8.74 -7.41 -15.07
CA VAL A 66 8.46 -7.03 -13.68
C VAL A 66 9.74 -7.04 -12.83
N GLY A 67 10.66 -7.96 -13.10
CA GLY A 67 11.96 -8.00 -12.43
C GLY A 67 12.74 -6.70 -12.54
N ASP A 68 12.72 -6.07 -13.72
CA ASP A 68 13.40 -4.79 -13.95
C ASP A 68 12.77 -3.65 -13.15
N VAL A 69 11.44 -3.66 -13.00
CA VAL A 69 10.72 -2.67 -12.21
C VAL A 69 11.06 -2.82 -10.72
N ILE A 70 11.12 -4.04 -10.24
CA ILE A 70 11.40 -4.34 -8.82
C ILE A 70 12.86 -4.03 -8.44
N LEU A 71 13.81 -4.07 -9.38
CA LEU A 71 15.20 -3.72 -9.11
C LEU A 71 15.39 -2.26 -8.68
N LYS A 72 14.41 -1.40 -8.95
CA LYS A 72 14.39 0.00 -8.51
C LYS A 72 13.80 0.16 -7.10
N ARG A 73 13.89 -0.86 -6.25
CA ARG A 73 13.26 -0.85 -4.93
C ARG A 73 13.97 0.10 -3.95
N PRO A 74 13.20 0.63 -2.97
CA PRO A 74 13.78 1.43 -1.91
C PRO A 74 14.75 0.59 -1.05
N ASP A 75 15.69 1.27 -0.42
CA ASP A 75 16.68 0.64 0.43
C ASP A 75 16.03 -0.06 1.63
N ILE A 76 16.18 -1.38 1.73
CA ILE A 76 15.66 -2.19 2.82
C ILE A 76 16.21 -1.70 4.17
N LYS A 77 17.43 -1.16 4.19
CA LYS A 77 18.04 -0.60 5.40
C LYS A 77 17.22 0.56 5.98
N GLN A 78 16.57 1.37 5.15
CA GLN A 78 15.68 2.43 5.62
C GLN A 78 14.47 1.87 6.37
N PHE A 79 13.96 0.72 5.95
CA PHE A 79 12.86 0.06 6.66
C PHE A 79 13.31 -0.52 8.00
N MET A 80 14.54 -1.00 8.09
CA MET A 80 15.08 -1.59 9.32
C MET A 80 15.56 -0.54 10.32
N SER A 81 16.16 0.56 9.85
CA SER A 81 16.68 1.62 10.72
C SER A 81 15.58 2.40 11.45
N THR A 82 14.36 2.39 10.93
CA THR A 82 13.21 3.06 11.54
C THR A 82 12.48 2.19 12.57
N LYS A 83 12.94 0.95 12.83
CA LYS A 83 12.29 0.03 13.74
C LYS A 83 12.21 0.58 15.17
N ILE A 84 13.28 1.22 15.65
CA ILE A 84 13.32 1.82 16.99
C ILE A 84 12.40 3.04 17.09
N GLU A 85 12.32 3.84 16.04
CA GLU A 85 11.43 5.00 15.97
C GLU A 85 9.96 4.60 15.88
N ARG A 86 9.66 3.43 15.27
CA ARG A 86 8.29 2.95 15.07
C ARG A 86 7.60 2.56 16.37
N GLU A 87 8.34 2.12 17.37
CA GLU A 87 7.77 1.79 18.68
C GLU A 87 7.16 3.00 19.38
N LYS A 88 7.57 4.21 18.97
CA LYS A 88 7.12 5.48 19.55
C LYS A 88 6.09 6.23 18.70
N LYS A 89 5.82 5.77 17.45
CA LYS A 89 4.92 6.45 16.52
C LYS A 89 3.63 5.65 16.32
N ASP A 90 2.56 6.39 15.99
CA ASP A 90 1.29 5.79 15.60
C ASP A 90 1.46 5.07 14.26
N LEU A 91 1.49 3.75 14.31
CA LEU A 91 1.66 2.90 13.13
C LEU A 91 0.48 3.01 12.16
N PHE A 92 -0.71 3.23 12.68
CA PHE A 92 -1.90 3.45 11.85
C PHE A 92 -1.78 4.72 11.02
N PHE A 93 -1.27 5.78 11.61
CA PHE A 93 -1.06 7.05 10.91
C PHE A 93 -0.02 6.90 9.79
N LYS A 94 1.06 6.18 10.05
CA LYS A 94 2.10 5.91 9.06
C LYS A 94 1.54 5.16 7.85
N ASN A 95 0.79 4.10 8.09
CA ASN A 95 0.16 3.31 7.04
C ASN A 95 -0.93 4.10 6.31
N LEU A 96 -1.67 4.94 7.03
CA LEU A 96 -2.66 5.85 6.46
C LEU A 96 -2.04 6.77 5.39
N LYS A 97 -0.90 7.37 5.68
CA LYS A 97 -0.20 8.26 4.72
C LYS A 97 0.15 7.52 3.44
N LYS A 98 0.68 6.30 3.56
CA LYS A 98 1.05 5.47 2.40
C LYS A 98 -0.18 5.06 1.60
N ASP A 99 -1.27 4.73 2.26
CA ASP A 99 -2.52 4.37 1.59
C ASP A 99 -3.15 5.56 0.86
N ILE A 100 -3.02 6.77 1.38
CA ILE A 100 -3.47 8.00 0.70
C ILE A 100 -2.67 8.19 -0.61
N GLU A 101 -1.37 7.97 -0.58
CA GLU A 101 -0.52 8.02 -1.79
C GLU A 101 -0.97 6.98 -2.83
N LEU A 102 -1.25 5.75 -2.39
CA LEU A 102 -1.80 4.70 -3.27
C LEU A 102 -3.12 5.13 -3.90
N LYS A 103 -4.00 5.69 -3.11
CA LYS A 103 -5.30 6.18 -3.59
C LYS A 103 -5.12 7.21 -4.70
N GLU A 104 -4.19 8.14 -4.54
CA GLU A 104 -3.90 9.16 -5.54
C GLU A 104 -3.41 8.56 -6.86
N ILE A 105 -2.54 7.55 -6.79
CA ILE A 105 -2.06 6.84 -8.00
C ILE A 105 -3.21 6.15 -8.71
N LEU A 106 -4.06 5.45 -7.97
CA LEU A 106 -5.22 4.75 -8.53
C LEU A 106 -6.21 5.71 -9.19
N LEU A 107 -6.49 6.85 -8.56
CA LEU A 107 -7.37 7.87 -9.12
C LEU A 107 -6.81 8.43 -10.43
N LYS A 108 -5.52 8.69 -10.51
CA LYS A 108 -4.85 9.14 -11.74
C LYS A 108 -4.96 8.10 -12.86
N LEU A 109 -4.73 6.83 -12.53
CA LEU A 109 -4.85 5.74 -13.50
C LEU A 109 -6.28 5.60 -14.03
N ILE A 110 -7.27 5.68 -13.17
CA ILE A 110 -8.70 5.64 -13.57
C ILE A 110 -9.01 6.77 -14.53
N LYS A 111 -8.43 7.94 -14.31
CA LYS A 111 -8.68 9.12 -15.15
C LYS A 111 -8.06 9.00 -16.54
N ILE A 112 -6.84 8.45 -16.65
CA ILE A 112 -6.09 8.49 -17.92
C ILE A 112 -6.11 7.19 -18.71
N ASP A 113 -6.40 6.04 -18.08
CA ASP A 113 -6.42 4.74 -18.75
C ASP A 113 -7.83 4.44 -19.26
N SER A 114 -7.98 4.37 -20.58
CA SER A 114 -9.28 4.12 -21.21
C SER A 114 -9.60 2.63 -21.38
N GLU A 115 -8.65 1.72 -21.06
CA GLU A 115 -8.88 0.30 -21.20
C GLU A 115 -9.77 -0.19 -20.04
N LYS A 116 -10.91 -0.80 -20.40
CA LYS A 116 -11.98 -1.13 -19.45
C LYS A 116 -11.56 -2.15 -18.38
N ASN A 117 -10.88 -3.22 -18.77
CA ASN A 117 -10.48 -4.27 -17.84
C ASN A 117 -9.50 -3.76 -16.79
N ARG A 118 -8.53 -2.94 -17.21
CA ARG A 118 -7.60 -2.33 -16.30
C ARG A 118 -8.30 -1.33 -15.37
N THR A 119 -9.18 -0.51 -15.91
CA THR A 119 -9.94 0.48 -15.12
C THR A 119 -10.81 -0.20 -14.07
N ASP A 120 -11.47 -1.29 -14.42
CA ASP A 120 -12.27 -2.08 -13.46
C ASP A 120 -11.39 -2.61 -12.32
N THR A 121 -10.18 -3.06 -12.64
CA THR A 121 -9.20 -3.51 -11.64
C THR A 121 -8.79 -2.36 -10.71
N TYR A 122 -8.48 -1.19 -11.27
CA TYR A 122 -8.12 0.00 -10.47
C TYR A 122 -9.24 0.39 -9.50
N LYS A 123 -10.48 0.33 -9.95
CA LYS A 123 -11.65 0.64 -9.12
C LYS A 123 -11.82 -0.35 -7.98
N LYS A 124 -11.59 -1.63 -8.22
CA LYS A 124 -11.62 -2.66 -7.17
C LYS A 124 -10.53 -2.42 -6.13
N HIS A 125 -9.31 -2.10 -6.59
CA HIS A 125 -8.20 -1.78 -5.70
C HIS A 125 -8.48 -0.51 -4.90
N LEU A 126 -9.03 0.51 -5.55
CA LEU A 126 -9.39 1.78 -4.91
C LEU A 126 -10.38 1.56 -3.76
N LYS A 127 -11.36 0.69 -3.96
CA LYS A 127 -12.33 0.35 -2.92
C LYS A 127 -11.64 -0.26 -1.69
N LYS A 128 -10.73 -1.22 -1.90
CA LYS A 128 -9.97 -1.87 -0.82
C LYS A 128 -9.07 -0.88 -0.09
N ILE A 129 -8.38 -0.01 -0.82
CA ILE A 129 -7.52 1.01 -0.23
C ILE A 129 -8.34 2.05 0.55
N SER A 130 -9.50 2.45 0.04
CA SER A 130 -10.40 3.38 0.74
C SER A 130 -10.91 2.79 2.05
N GLU A 131 -11.22 1.50 2.07
CA GLU A 131 -11.62 0.78 3.29
C GLU A 131 -10.47 0.74 4.30
N SER A 132 -9.25 0.51 3.84
CA SER A 132 -8.04 0.53 4.67
C SER A 132 -7.78 1.91 5.27
N ILE A 133 -7.95 2.98 4.48
CA ILE A 133 -7.81 4.36 4.95
C ILE A 133 -8.79 4.62 6.09
N LYS A 134 -10.05 4.22 5.91
CA LYS A 134 -11.10 4.37 6.92
C LYS A 134 -10.75 3.63 8.21
N ALA A 135 -10.29 2.38 8.09
CA ALA A 135 -9.91 1.55 9.22
C ALA A 135 -8.72 2.15 9.99
N ASN A 136 -7.68 2.59 9.27
CA ASN A 136 -6.52 3.22 9.90
C ASN A 136 -6.90 4.51 10.64
N LYS A 137 -7.77 5.32 10.09
CA LYS A 137 -8.28 6.53 10.76
C LYS A 137 -9.00 6.17 12.05
N SER A 138 -9.87 5.18 12.00
CA SER A 138 -10.64 4.74 13.15
C SER A 138 -9.74 4.19 14.27
N TYR A 139 -8.78 3.33 13.92
CA TYR A 139 -7.84 2.77 14.90
C TYR A 139 -6.90 3.83 15.47
N SER A 140 -6.44 4.77 14.64
CA SER A 140 -5.58 5.86 15.09
C SER A 140 -6.28 6.74 16.11
N LEU A 141 -7.56 7.08 15.89
CA LEU A 141 -8.36 7.83 16.84
C LEU A 141 -8.60 7.05 18.14
N GLY A 142 -8.88 5.75 18.03
CA GLY A 142 -9.07 4.88 19.19
C GLY A 142 -7.82 4.79 20.07
N VAL A 143 -6.64 4.69 19.47
CA VAL A 143 -5.36 4.68 20.19
C VAL A 143 -5.16 6.01 20.92
N LYS A 144 -5.42 7.13 20.25
CA LYS A 144 -5.30 8.46 20.86
C LYS A 144 -6.25 8.66 22.03
N GLU A 145 -7.50 8.22 21.90
CA GLU A 145 -8.48 8.28 22.98
C GLU A 145 -8.05 7.44 24.18
N LYS A 146 -7.54 6.22 23.97
CA LYS A 146 -7.03 5.36 25.05
C LYS A 146 -5.84 6.00 25.75
N MET A 147 -4.94 6.62 25.02
CA MET A 147 -3.80 7.33 25.62
C MET A 147 -4.25 8.52 26.46
N PHE A 148 -5.32 9.18 26.05
CA PHE A 148 -5.90 10.31 26.80
C PHE A 148 -6.57 9.86 28.09
N LEU A 149 -7.28 8.72 28.06
CA LEU A 149 -8.01 8.18 29.22
C LEU A 149 -7.10 7.54 30.27
N ASN A 150 -5.89 7.12 29.89
CA ASN A 150 -4.93 6.49 30.79
C ASN A 150 -3.97 7.46 31.46
N ASN A 151 -4.13 8.74 31.21
CA ASN A 151 -3.41 9.81 31.89
C ASN A 151 -4.30 10.36 32.99
#